data_e07d1064fed72b1cc5a53f3f417e4cbd
#
_entry.id   e07d1064fed72b1cc5a53f3f417e4cbd
#
_cell.length_a   1.000
_cell.length_b   1.000
_cell.length_c   1.000
_cell.angle_alpha   90.00
_cell.angle_beta   90.00
_cell.angle_gamma   90.00
#
_symmetry.space_group_name_H-M   'P 1'
#
loop_
_entity.id
_entity.type
_entity.pdbx_description
1 polymer ?
#
loop_
_entity_poly.entity_id
_entity_poly.type
_entity_poly.pdbx_seq_one_letter_code
_entity_poly.pdbx_strand_id
1 'polypeptide(L)'
;MTGPAKGEHMRGACHAALKRLQTDHIDMYYLHRVDPNVPIEETVATMADLVLEGSVRYIGLSEASPEVIRRAQAVHPIACVQQEWSLYTRDLEEDIVPVCRELGIGIVPYSPLGRGFLSDDMTAPSNDARQMFPRLKGEAFETNKLLRKTVEKIAKEKGSHTAQLALAWLWAQGERLGVDVVPIPGTTKVRNIQSNCSAVDINISDSEFSELSSAFDQV
;
A
#
# COMPACT_ATOMS: atom_id res chain seq x y z
N MET A 1 4.39 -18.08 -1.26
CA MET A 1 3.50 -19.23 -1.03
C MET A 1 2.48 -18.82 0.02
N THR A 2 1.24 -18.65 -0.38
CA THR A 2 0.12 -18.37 0.53
C THR A 2 -0.33 -19.72 1.07
N GLY A 3 -0.18 -19.96 2.38
CA GLY A 3 -0.76 -21.14 3.03
C GLY A 3 -2.29 -21.03 3.05
N PRO A 4 -3.01 -22.12 3.26
CA PRO A 4 -4.46 -22.12 3.31
C PRO A 4 -4.97 -21.22 4.46
N ALA A 5 -6.00 -20.45 4.21
CA ALA A 5 -6.65 -19.58 5.22
C ALA A 5 -7.48 -20.38 6.26
N LYS A 6 -7.11 -21.62 6.52
CA LYS A 6 -7.73 -22.49 7.53
C LYS A 6 -7.27 -22.07 8.94
N GLY A 7 -8.21 -22.07 9.89
CA GLY A 7 -8.01 -21.56 11.24
C GLY A 7 -6.77 -22.09 11.97
N GLU A 8 -6.48 -23.39 11.90
CA GLU A 8 -5.28 -23.97 12.53
C GLU A 8 -3.97 -23.45 11.92
N HIS A 9 -3.92 -23.31 10.59
CA HIS A 9 -2.73 -22.77 9.92
C HIS A 9 -2.49 -21.32 10.32
N MET A 10 -3.54 -20.52 10.36
CA MET A 10 -3.46 -19.11 10.72
C MET A 10 -3.01 -18.90 12.17
N ARG A 11 -3.56 -19.68 13.12
CA ARG A 11 -3.11 -19.68 14.53
C ARG A 11 -1.65 -20.07 14.64
N GLY A 12 -1.24 -21.15 13.97
CA GLY A 12 0.15 -21.61 13.93
C GLY A 12 1.09 -20.55 13.34
N ALA A 13 0.69 -19.85 12.26
CA ALA A 13 1.46 -18.78 11.65
C ALA A 13 1.60 -17.57 12.58
N CYS A 14 0.53 -17.18 13.28
CA CYS A 14 0.56 -16.12 14.28
C CYS A 14 1.53 -16.43 15.42
N HIS A 15 1.42 -17.61 16.05
CA HIS A 15 2.33 -18.02 17.11
C HIS A 15 3.78 -18.12 16.65
N ALA A 16 4.03 -18.61 15.43
CA ALA A 16 5.36 -18.63 14.86
C ALA A 16 5.91 -17.21 14.60
N ALA A 17 5.06 -16.26 14.21
CA ALA A 17 5.44 -14.86 14.07
C ALA A 17 5.79 -14.22 15.42
N LEU A 18 4.97 -14.40 16.45
CA LEU A 18 5.25 -13.93 17.81
C LEU A 18 6.61 -14.43 18.32
N LYS A 19 6.89 -15.73 18.11
CA LYS A 19 8.18 -16.31 18.49
C LYS A 19 9.36 -15.67 17.74
N ARG A 20 9.21 -15.42 16.42
CA ARG A 20 10.28 -14.76 15.64
C ARG A 20 10.49 -13.30 16.04
N LEU A 21 9.41 -12.58 16.33
CA LEU A 21 9.44 -11.17 16.73
C LEU A 21 9.87 -10.99 18.18
N GLN A 22 9.87 -12.07 18.98
CA GLN A 22 10.17 -12.01 20.42
C GLN A 22 9.27 -11.04 21.18
N THR A 23 7.99 -11.04 20.86
CA THR A 23 6.94 -10.20 21.48
C THR A 23 5.77 -11.05 21.91
N ASP A 24 4.96 -10.55 22.82
CA ASP A 24 3.76 -11.21 23.34
C ASP A 24 2.52 -10.90 22.49
N HIS A 25 2.56 -9.89 21.65
CA HIS A 25 1.46 -9.52 20.74
C HIS A 25 1.96 -8.97 19.41
N ILE A 26 1.06 -8.96 18.41
CA ILE A 26 1.23 -8.31 17.11
C ILE A 26 0.24 -7.16 17.04
N ASP A 27 0.72 -5.94 16.76
CA ASP A 27 -0.15 -4.78 16.66
C ASP A 27 -1.09 -4.87 15.47
N MET A 28 -0.60 -5.27 14.29
CA MET A 28 -1.40 -5.41 13.08
C MET A 28 -1.13 -6.76 12.41
N TYR A 29 -2.14 -7.63 12.37
CA TYR A 29 -2.05 -8.94 11.72
C TYR A 29 -2.86 -8.96 10.44
N TYR A 30 -2.21 -9.29 9.32
CA TYR A 30 -2.81 -9.23 7.99
C TYR A 30 -3.18 -10.61 7.44
N LEU A 31 -4.36 -10.69 6.83
CA LEU A 31 -4.63 -11.69 5.81
C LEU A 31 -3.95 -11.26 4.50
N HIS A 32 -2.84 -11.93 4.12
CA HIS A 32 -2.03 -11.53 2.96
C HIS A 32 -2.77 -11.68 1.62
N ARG A 33 -3.58 -12.75 1.48
CA ARG A 33 -4.47 -12.97 0.31
C ARG A 33 -5.72 -13.71 0.76
N VAL A 34 -6.85 -13.33 0.18
CA VAL A 34 -8.13 -14.02 0.36
C VAL A 34 -8.04 -15.38 -0.33
N ASP A 35 -8.40 -16.45 0.38
CA ASP A 35 -8.53 -17.78 -0.21
C ASP A 35 -9.95 -17.92 -0.76
N PRO A 36 -10.15 -18.09 -2.09
CA PRO A 36 -11.48 -18.19 -2.68
C PRO A 36 -12.24 -19.46 -2.26
N ASN A 37 -11.55 -20.44 -1.66
CA ASN A 37 -12.15 -21.71 -1.21
C ASN A 37 -12.57 -21.68 0.26
N VAL A 38 -12.31 -20.58 0.98
CA VAL A 38 -12.68 -20.41 2.40
C VAL A 38 -13.52 -19.15 2.53
N PRO A 39 -14.74 -19.22 3.09
CA PRO A 39 -15.54 -18.03 3.37
C PRO A 39 -14.73 -17.02 4.19
N ILE A 40 -14.75 -15.76 3.78
CA ILE A 40 -13.98 -14.70 4.47
C ILE A 40 -14.42 -14.58 5.94
N GLU A 41 -15.68 -14.88 6.22
CA GLU A 41 -16.23 -14.85 7.58
C GLU A 41 -15.55 -15.84 8.51
N GLU A 42 -15.23 -17.05 8.03
CA GLU A 42 -14.50 -18.06 8.81
C GLU A 42 -13.06 -17.63 9.09
N THR A 43 -12.44 -17.04 8.07
CA THR A 43 -11.06 -16.50 8.20
C THR A 43 -11.02 -15.37 9.22
N VAL A 44 -11.92 -14.40 9.11
CA VAL A 44 -11.97 -13.24 10.01
C VAL A 44 -12.39 -13.64 11.42
N ALA A 45 -13.29 -14.61 11.58
CA ALA A 45 -13.63 -15.15 12.90
C ALA A 45 -12.40 -15.74 13.61
N THR A 46 -11.56 -16.49 12.89
CA THR A 46 -10.29 -17.00 13.44
C THR A 46 -9.32 -15.86 13.84
N MET A 47 -9.26 -14.79 13.03
CA MET A 47 -8.43 -13.63 13.38
C MET A 47 -8.99 -12.88 14.60
N ALA A 48 -10.31 -12.78 14.72
CA ALA A 48 -10.99 -12.19 15.85
C ALA A 48 -10.72 -12.97 17.16
N ASP A 49 -10.69 -14.29 17.11
CA ASP A 49 -10.29 -15.11 18.25
C ASP A 49 -8.85 -14.78 18.72
N LEU A 50 -7.91 -14.57 17.80
CA LEU A 50 -6.54 -14.15 18.14
C LEU A 50 -6.50 -12.76 18.78
N VAL A 51 -7.44 -11.88 18.44
CA VAL A 51 -7.62 -10.59 19.13
C VAL A 51 -8.15 -10.79 20.54
N LEU A 52 -9.17 -11.63 20.70
CA LEU A 52 -9.73 -11.96 22.03
C LEU A 52 -8.71 -12.63 22.96
N GLU A 53 -7.81 -13.43 22.41
CA GLU A 53 -6.69 -14.08 23.12
C GLU A 53 -5.58 -13.07 23.51
N GLY A 54 -5.61 -11.85 22.96
CA GLY A 54 -4.58 -10.83 23.19
C GLY A 54 -3.29 -11.04 22.37
N SER A 55 -3.23 -12.04 21.49
CA SER A 55 -2.10 -12.30 20.60
C SER A 55 -1.99 -11.29 19.46
N VAL A 56 -3.09 -10.65 19.10
CA VAL A 56 -3.21 -9.65 18.03
C VAL A 56 -4.02 -8.46 18.56
N ARG A 57 -3.66 -7.23 18.20
CA ARG A 57 -4.43 -6.02 18.56
C ARG A 57 -5.45 -5.65 17.49
N TYR A 58 -5.00 -5.59 16.24
CA TYR A 58 -5.82 -5.17 15.10
C TYR A 58 -5.60 -6.11 13.93
N ILE A 59 -6.63 -6.27 13.11
CA ILE A 59 -6.57 -7.07 11.89
C ILE A 59 -6.70 -6.21 10.65
N GLY A 60 -5.97 -6.61 9.59
CA GLY A 60 -6.01 -5.98 8.28
C GLY A 60 -6.19 -7.00 7.18
N LEU A 61 -6.61 -6.52 6.02
CA LEU A 61 -6.72 -7.32 4.80
C LEU A 61 -5.72 -6.81 3.76
N SER A 62 -5.37 -7.65 2.79
CA SER A 62 -4.56 -7.24 1.65
C SER A 62 -5.17 -7.76 0.36
N GLU A 63 -5.27 -6.88 -0.67
CA GLU A 63 -5.82 -7.20 -1.99
C GLU A 63 -7.23 -7.81 -1.92
N ALA A 64 -8.06 -7.29 -1.02
CA ALA A 64 -9.44 -7.70 -0.87
C ALA A 64 -10.37 -6.83 -1.73
N SER A 65 -11.37 -7.45 -2.36
CA SER A 65 -12.40 -6.72 -3.11
C SER A 65 -13.34 -5.94 -2.18
N PRO A 66 -14.06 -4.93 -2.70
CA PRO A 66 -15.04 -4.17 -1.93
C PRO A 66 -16.06 -5.04 -1.20
N GLU A 67 -16.56 -6.08 -1.87
CA GLU A 67 -17.50 -7.04 -1.29
C GLU A 67 -16.88 -7.79 -0.12
N VAL A 68 -15.66 -8.31 -0.29
CA VAL A 68 -14.93 -9.04 0.76
C VAL A 68 -14.67 -8.15 1.96
N ILE A 69 -14.28 -6.89 1.75
CA ILE A 69 -14.04 -5.91 2.83
C ILE A 69 -15.32 -5.73 3.66
N ARG A 70 -16.49 -5.54 3.01
CA ARG A 70 -17.77 -5.37 3.71
C ARG A 70 -18.16 -6.61 4.52
N ARG A 71 -18.00 -7.79 3.95
CA ARG A 71 -18.29 -9.07 4.62
C ARG A 71 -17.35 -9.31 5.81
N ALA A 72 -16.08 -9.02 5.64
CA ALA A 72 -15.08 -9.10 6.71
C ALA A 72 -15.40 -8.15 7.87
N GLN A 73 -15.69 -6.88 7.56
CA GLN A 73 -16.06 -5.85 8.53
C GLN A 73 -17.33 -6.21 9.33
N ALA A 74 -18.26 -6.94 8.74
CA ALA A 74 -19.47 -7.39 9.42
C ALA A 74 -19.19 -8.45 10.51
N VAL A 75 -18.07 -9.17 10.43
CA VAL A 75 -17.66 -10.18 11.42
C VAL A 75 -16.82 -9.54 12.54
N HIS A 76 -15.83 -8.73 12.18
CA HIS A 76 -14.95 -8.04 13.13
C HIS A 76 -14.42 -6.75 12.48
N PRO A 77 -14.23 -5.66 13.24
CA PRO A 77 -13.65 -4.43 12.71
C PRO A 77 -12.30 -4.66 12.01
N ILE A 78 -12.20 -4.19 10.78
CA ILE A 78 -10.98 -4.18 9.98
C ILE A 78 -10.31 -2.81 10.12
N ALA A 79 -9.09 -2.78 10.64
CA ALA A 79 -8.39 -1.52 10.89
C ALA A 79 -7.83 -0.88 9.61
N CYS A 80 -7.33 -1.73 8.69
CA CYS A 80 -6.78 -1.23 7.44
C CYS A 80 -6.82 -2.26 6.32
N VAL A 81 -6.70 -1.76 5.08
CA VAL A 81 -6.53 -2.57 3.87
C VAL A 81 -5.21 -2.22 3.21
N GLN A 82 -4.37 -3.21 2.91
CA GLN A 82 -3.13 -3.03 2.18
C GLN A 82 -3.37 -3.28 0.69
N GLN A 83 -3.12 -2.24 -0.15
CA GLN A 83 -3.36 -2.26 -1.60
C GLN A 83 -2.20 -1.59 -2.35
N GLU A 84 -1.97 -1.94 -3.61
CA GLU A 84 -1.03 -1.20 -4.45
C GLU A 84 -1.61 0.20 -4.73
N TRP A 85 -0.89 1.25 -4.33
CA TRP A 85 -1.29 2.62 -4.59
C TRP A 85 -0.07 3.51 -4.82
N SER A 86 -0.10 4.25 -5.90
CA SER A 86 0.95 5.21 -6.28
C SER A 86 0.41 6.11 -7.39
N LEU A 87 1.18 7.11 -7.80
CA LEU A 87 0.88 7.89 -9.01
C LEU A 87 0.65 7.01 -10.26
N TYR A 88 1.25 5.79 -10.31
CA TYR A 88 1.10 4.85 -11.44
C TYR A 88 -0.02 3.83 -11.29
N THR A 89 -0.56 3.63 -10.11
CA THR A 89 -1.57 2.62 -9.81
C THR A 89 -2.64 3.26 -8.97
N ARG A 90 -3.77 3.61 -9.60
CA ARG A 90 -4.85 4.39 -8.98
C ARG A 90 -6.20 3.68 -9.05
N ASP A 91 -6.24 2.45 -9.59
CA ASP A 91 -7.48 1.68 -9.80
C ASP A 91 -8.33 1.56 -8.53
N LEU A 92 -7.69 1.42 -7.36
CA LEU A 92 -8.40 1.33 -6.07
C LEU A 92 -9.21 2.59 -5.72
N GLU A 93 -8.94 3.73 -6.36
CA GLU A 93 -9.65 4.99 -6.07
C GLU A 93 -11.12 4.92 -6.48
N GLU A 94 -11.47 4.05 -7.45
CA GLU A 94 -12.82 3.91 -7.97
C GLU A 94 -13.71 3.03 -7.09
N ASP A 95 -13.16 2.00 -6.46
CA ASP A 95 -13.96 0.96 -5.79
C ASP A 95 -13.55 0.69 -4.33
N ILE A 96 -12.27 0.60 -4.00
CA ILE A 96 -11.77 0.30 -2.65
C ILE A 96 -11.84 1.52 -1.73
N VAL A 97 -11.36 2.67 -2.20
CA VAL A 97 -11.34 3.91 -1.42
C VAL A 97 -12.73 4.32 -0.93
N PRO A 98 -13.80 4.30 -1.77
CA PRO A 98 -15.14 4.62 -1.30
C PRO A 98 -15.61 3.72 -0.17
N VAL A 99 -15.33 2.42 -0.23
CA VAL A 99 -15.69 1.45 0.82
C VAL A 99 -14.88 1.68 2.09
N CYS A 100 -13.58 1.91 1.97
CA CYS A 100 -12.73 2.19 3.12
C CYS A 100 -13.16 3.47 3.84
N ARG A 101 -13.47 4.53 3.09
CA ARG A 101 -14.00 5.78 3.65
C ARG A 101 -15.33 5.58 4.38
N GLU A 102 -16.27 4.87 3.77
CA GLU A 102 -17.58 4.58 4.38
C GLU A 102 -17.46 3.82 5.70
N LEU A 103 -16.53 2.86 5.76
CA LEU A 103 -16.35 1.97 6.91
C LEU A 103 -15.31 2.47 7.93
N GLY A 104 -14.67 3.61 7.69
CA GLY A 104 -13.60 4.15 8.55
C GLY A 104 -12.34 3.28 8.57
N ILE A 105 -12.00 2.65 7.45
CA ILE A 105 -10.84 1.75 7.29
C ILE A 105 -9.69 2.53 6.66
N GLY A 106 -8.49 2.46 7.26
CA GLY A 106 -7.27 3.06 6.71
C GLY A 106 -6.72 2.28 5.52
N ILE A 107 -5.93 2.94 4.66
CA ILE A 107 -5.27 2.30 3.52
C ILE A 107 -3.76 2.31 3.72
N VAL A 108 -3.13 1.16 3.48
CA VAL A 108 -1.68 0.97 3.55
C VAL A 108 -1.14 0.72 2.14
N PRO A 109 -0.70 1.78 1.43
CA PRO A 109 -0.16 1.66 0.09
C PRO A 109 1.15 0.86 0.07
N TYR A 110 1.15 -0.31 -0.58
CA TYR A 110 2.41 -0.96 -0.93
C TYR A 110 2.87 -0.51 -2.33
N SER A 111 4.16 -0.69 -2.63
CA SER A 111 4.80 -0.16 -3.84
C SER A 111 4.50 1.33 -4.11
N PRO A 112 4.52 2.22 -3.10
CA PRO A 112 4.11 3.61 -3.25
C PRO A 112 5.02 4.42 -4.19
N LEU A 113 6.22 3.89 -4.48
CA LEU A 113 7.17 4.45 -5.43
C LEU A 113 7.17 3.73 -6.79
N GLY A 114 6.07 3.05 -7.15
CA GLY A 114 5.94 2.37 -8.44
C GLY A 114 7.05 1.35 -8.67
N ARG A 115 7.40 0.54 -7.66
CA ARG A 115 8.51 -0.46 -7.70
C ARG A 115 9.86 0.16 -8.04
N GLY A 116 10.11 1.37 -7.53
CA GLY A 116 11.34 2.13 -7.75
C GLY A 116 11.31 3.04 -8.97
N PHE A 117 10.22 3.07 -9.73
CA PHE A 117 10.10 3.95 -10.90
C PHE A 117 10.06 5.45 -10.51
N LEU A 118 9.48 5.76 -9.34
CA LEU A 118 9.43 7.11 -8.75
C LEU A 118 10.57 7.37 -7.77
N SER A 119 11.64 6.55 -7.75
CA SER A 119 12.84 6.81 -6.96
C SER A 119 13.87 7.63 -7.74
N ASP A 120 14.74 8.35 -7.03
CA ASP A 120 15.81 9.13 -7.70
C ASP A 120 16.81 8.24 -8.43
N ASP A 121 17.10 7.06 -7.88
CA ASP A 121 17.99 6.05 -8.45
C ASP A 121 17.28 5.13 -9.48
N MET A 122 16.29 5.65 -10.24
CA MET A 122 15.54 4.84 -11.20
C MET A 122 16.45 4.28 -12.28
N THR A 123 16.45 2.97 -12.41
CA THR A 123 17.12 2.23 -13.49
C THR A 123 16.13 1.34 -14.22
N ALA A 124 16.36 1.14 -15.52
CA ALA A 124 15.59 0.15 -16.28
C ALA A 124 15.71 -1.23 -15.61
N PRO A 125 14.63 -2.04 -15.59
CA PRO A 125 14.68 -3.38 -15.06
C PRO A 125 15.73 -4.23 -15.78
N SER A 126 16.70 -4.77 -15.03
CA SER A 126 17.71 -5.66 -15.55
C SER A 126 17.85 -6.88 -14.63
N ASN A 127 17.59 -8.07 -15.14
CA ASN A 127 17.72 -9.35 -14.41
C ASN A 127 17.03 -9.42 -13.03
N ASP A 128 15.91 -8.71 -12.85
CA ASP A 128 15.13 -8.70 -11.63
C ASP A 128 13.62 -8.88 -11.87
N ALA A 129 12.84 -9.08 -10.80
CA ALA A 129 11.40 -9.32 -10.86
C ALA A 129 10.60 -8.18 -11.52
N ARG A 130 11.16 -6.97 -11.64
CA ARG A 130 10.51 -5.83 -12.30
C ARG A 130 10.30 -6.08 -13.80
N GLN A 131 11.06 -7.01 -14.39
CA GLN A 131 10.83 -7.46 -15.77
C GLN A 131 9.49 -8.17 -15.99
N MET A 132 8.80 -8.59 -14.94
CA MET A 132 7.46 -9.18 -15.06
C MET A 132 6.36 -8.14 -15.24
N PHE A 133 6.64 -6.86 -15.01
CA PHE A 133 5.65 -5.80 -15.10
C PHE A 133 5.66 -5.13 -16.48
N PRO A 134 4.57 -5.24 -17.27
CA PRO A 134 4.50 -4.67 -18.62
C PRO A 134 4.83 -3.17 -18.66
N ARG A 135 4.35 -2.40 -17.69
CA ARG A 135 4.59 -0.95 -17.58
C ARG A 135 6.05 -0.54 -17.43
N LEU A 136 6.92 -1.49 -17.07
CA LEU A 136 8.35 -1.24 -16.87
C LEU A 136 9.19 -1.75 -18.07
N LYS A 137 8.57 -2.03 -19.23
CA LYS A 137 9.23 -2.57 -20.44
C LYS A 137 8.88 -1.80 -21.70
N GLY A 138 9.80 -1.87 -22.68
CA GLY A 138 9.55 -1.43 -24.03
C GLY A 138 9.03 -0.01 -24.13
N GLU A 139 8.05 0.20 -25.01
CA GLU A 139 7.42 1.51 -25.25
C GLU A 139 6.72 2.07 -24.02
N ALA A 140 6.05 1.24 -23.21
CA ALA A 140 5.42 1.65 -21.96
C ALA A 140 6.43 2.24 -20.97
N PHE A 141 7.63 1.67 -20.87
CA PHE A 141 8.70 2.22 -20.04
C PHE A 141 9.13 3.62 -20.52
N GLU A 142 9.28 3.82 -21.82
CA GLU A 142 9.67 5.13 -22.39
C GLU A 142 8.56 6.18 -22.19
N THR A 143 7.30 5.80 -22.39
CA THR A 143 6.14 6.68 -22.12
C THR A 143 6.12 7.07 -20.63
N ASN A 144 6.25 6.11 -19.74
CA ASN A 144 6.26 6.35 -18.30
C ASN A 144 7.42 7.26 -17.86
N LYS A 145 8.57 7.20 -18.52
CA LYS A 145 9.68 8.14 -18.27
C LYS A 145 9.32 9.58 -18.57
N LEU A 146 8.49 9.83 -19.58
CA LEU A 146 8.03 11.18 -19.88
C LEU A 146 7.14 11.73 -18.75
N LEU A 147 6.22 10.88 -18.26
CA LEU A 147 5.35 11.24 -17.14
C LEU A 147 6.17 11.51 -15.86
N ARG A 148 7.16 10.68 -15.58
CA ARG A 148 8.06 10.88 -14.44
C ARG A 148 8.76 12.25 -14.47
N LYS A 149 9.06 12.82 -15.65
CA LYS A 149 9.68 14.15 -15.77
C LYS A 149 8.86 15.26 -15.12
N THR A 150 7.54 15.14 -15.09
CA THR A 150 6.68 16.07 -14.35
C THR A 150 6.97 16.02 -12.85
N VAL A 151 7.08 14.80 -12.28
CA VAL A 151 7.41 14.63 -10.87
C VAL A 151 8.81 15.17 -10.56
N GLU A 152 9.80 14.88 -11.42
CA GLU A 152 11.18 15.37 -11.28
C GLU A 152 11.27 16.90 -11.32
N LYS A 153 10.52 17.54 -12.24
CA LYS A 153 10.46 18.99 -12.37
C LYS A 153 9.95 19.62 -11.07
N ILE A 154 8.78 19.19 -10.59
CA ILE A 154 8.16 19.75 -9.38
C ILE A 154 9.02 19.45 -8.15
N ALA A 155 9.57 18.25 -8.02
CA ALA A 155 10.48 17.89 -6.93
C ALA A 155 11.70 18.84 -6.90
N LYS A 156 12.30 19.10 -8.04
CA LYS A 156 13.45 20.03 -8.17
C LYS A 156 13.08 21.46 -7.77
N GLU A 157 11.92 21.95 -8.21
CA GLU A 157 11.41 23.29 -7.86
C GLU A 157 11.20 23.44 -6.34
N LYS A 158 10.80 22.36 -5.68
CA LYS A 158 10.62 22.29 -4.21
C LYS A 158 11.91 22.00 -3.45
N GLY A 159 13.03 21.73 -4.10
CA GLY A 159 14.26 21.29 -3.45
C GLY A 159 14.12 19.93 -2.75
N SER A 160 13.23 19.09 -3.24
CA SER A 160 12.94 17.74 -2.72
C SER A 160 13.37 16.64 -3.67
N HIS A 161 13.32 15.39 -3.21
CA HIS A 161 13.53 14.20 -4.02
C HIS A 161 12.23 13.72 -4.70
N THR A 162 12.34 13.09 -5.87
CA THR A 162 11.21 12.51 -6.60
C THR A 162 10.41 11.54 -5.73
N ALA A 163 11.11 10.68 -4.97
CA ALA A 163 10.47 9.74 -4.04
C ALA A 163 9.67 10.44 -2.94
N GLN A 164 10.19 11.54 -2.38
CA GLN A 164 9.50 12.30 -1.36
C GLN A 164 8.21 12.94 -1.90
N LEU A 165 8.28 13.54 -3.10
CA LEU A 165 7.12 14.15 -3.73
C LEU A 165 6.03 13.11 -4.04
N ALA A 166 6.42 11.90 -4.50
CA ALA A 166 5.49 10.80 -4.74
C ALA A 166 4.79 10.32 -3.45
N LEU A 167 5.48 10.28 -2.33
CA LEU A 167 4.89 9.95 -1.02
C LEU A 167 3.98 11.08 -0.52
N ALA A 168 4.42 12.34 -0.63
CA ALA A 168 3.61 13.50 -0.25
C ALA A 168 2.29 13.56 -1.05
N TRP A 169 2.34 13.20 -2.34
CA TRP A 169 1.13 13.09 -3.16
C TRP A 169 0.14 12.06 -2.62
N LEU A 170 0.61 10.89 -2.15
CA LEU A 170 -0.27 9.86 -1.57
C LEU A 170 -1.02 10.36 -0.34
N TRP A 171 -0.35 11.08 0.57
CA TRP A 171 -1.03 11.69 1.73
C TRP A 171 -2.03 12.76 1.30
N ALA A 172 -1.64 13.64 0.38
CA ALA A 172 -2.55 14.67 -0.16
C ALA A 172 -3.76 14.05 -0.88
N GLN A 173 -3.57 12.94 -1.59
CA GLN A 173 -4.65 12.20 -2.24
C GLN A 173 -5.58 11.55 -1.21
N GLY A 174 -5.02 10.91 -0.18
CA GLY A 174 -5.81 10.34 0.91
C GLY A 174 -6.68 11.37 1.62
N GLU A 175 -6.11 12.54 1.94
CA GLU A 175 -6.85 13.65 2.55
C GLU A 175 -8.02 14.11 1.65
N ARG A 176 -7.78 14.28 0.35
CA ARG A 176 -8.82 14.68 -0.62
C ARG A 176 -9.92 13.64 -0.77
N LEU A 177 -9.57 12.35 -0.67
CA LEU A 177 -10.52 11.24 -0.76
C LEU A 177 -11.18 10.89 0.58
N GLY A 178 -10.73 11.49 1.70
CA GLY A 178 -11.27 11.30 3.04
C GLY A 178 -10.94 9.94 3.65
N VAL A 179 -9.70 9.46 3.45
CA VAL A 179 -9.18 8.21 4.03
C VAL A 179 -7.79 8.41 4.62
N ASP A 180 -7.51 7.71 5.72
CA ASP A 180 -6.17 7.68 6.30
C ASP A 180 -5.23 6.81 5.44
N VAL A 181 -4.03 7.34 5.16
CA VAL A 181 -3.04 6.69 4.29
C VAL A 181 -1.70 6.55 4.99
N VAL A 182 -1.17 5.32 5.04
CA VAL A 182 0.14 5.02 5.62
C VAL A 182 0.97 4.24 4.60
N PRO A 183 1.73 4.90 3.72
CA PRO A 183 2.54 4.22 2.70
C PRO A 183 3.72 3.46 3.31
N ILE A 184 4.08 2.32 2.69
CA ILE A 184 5.18 1.45 3.14
C ILE A 184 6.30 1.34 2.09
N PRO A 185 7.08 2.41 1.85
CA PRO A 185 8.17 2.42 0.88
C PRO A 185 9.34 1.55 1.35
N GLY A 186 9.51 0.37 0.75
CA GLY A 186 10.59 -0.57 1.10
C GLY A 186 11.96 -0.08 0.66
N THR A 187 12.98 -0.21 1.53
CA THR A 187 14.37 0.08 1.20
C THR A 187 15.34 -0.67 2.11
N THR A 188 16.58 -0.86 1.65
CA THR A 188 17.71 -1.39 2.43
C THR A 188 18.73 -0.31 2.82
N LYS A 189 18.48 0.96 2.47
CA LYS A 189 19.41 2.09 2.69
C LYS A 189 18.86 3.03 3.75
N VAL A 190 19.60 3.28 4.82
CA VAL A 190 19.21 4.19 5.91
C VAL A 190 18.88 5.59 5.38
N ARG A 191 19.69 6.13 4.47
CA ARG A 191 19.42 7.43 3.83
C ARG A 191 18.03 7.52 3.17
N ASN A 192 17.56 6.42 2.56
CA ASN A 192 16.25 6.41 1.93
C ASN A 192 15.12 6.38 2.96
N ILE A 193 15.31 5.69 4.11
CA ILE A 193 14.32 5.72 5.20
C ILE A 193 14.18 7.15 5.71
N GLN A 194 15.29 7.83 5.99
CA GLN A 194 15.29 9.23 6.43
C GLN A 194 14.60 10.15 5.42
N SER A 195 14.95 10.00 4.14
CA SER A 195 14.31 10.75 3.04
C SER A 195 12.81 10.47 2.95
N ASN A 196 12.39 9.20 3.03
CA ASN A 196 10.98 8.83 2.98
C ASN A 196 10.19 9.39 4.18
N CYS A 197 10.76 9.36 5.38
CA CYS A 197 10.12 9.93 6.56
C CYS A 197 9.95 11.45 6.47
N SER A 198 10.92 12.17 5.93
CA SER A 198 10.83 13.63 5.78
C SER A 198 9.87 14.08 4.66
N ALA A 199 9.33 13.15 3.87
CA ALA A 199 8.34 13.45 2.85
C ALA A 199 7.01 14.00 3.44
N VAL A 200 6.72 13.73 4.72
CA VAL A 200 5.53 14.26 5.42
C VAL A 200 5.56 15.80 5.54
N ASP A 201 6.74 16.41 5.48
CA ASP A 201 6.92 17.85 5.59
C ASP A 201 6.73 18.58 4.24
N ILE A 202 6.55 17.85 3.14
CA ILE A 202 6.39 18.42 1.81
C ILE A 202 4.93 18.83 1.59
N ASN A 203 4.70 20.12 1.55
CA ASN A 203 3.40 20.66 1.18
C ASN A 203 3.25 20.70 -0.33
N ILE A 204 2.14 20.16 -0.87
CA ILE A 204 1.78 20.18 -2.28
C ILE A 204 0.61 21.14 -2.45
N SER A 205 0.79 22.19 -3.27
CA SER A 205 -0.29 23.11 -3.63
C SER A 205 -1.34 22.43 -4.54
N ASP A 206 -2.54 23.00 -4.62
CA ASP A 206 -3.61 22.48 -5.50
C ASP A 206 -3.20 22.43 -6.97
N SER A 207 -2.41 23.40 -7.44
CA SER A 207 -1.91 23.43 -8.81
C SER A 207 -0.90 22.32 -9.08
N GLU A 208 0.05 22.10 -8.17
CA GLU A 208 1.05 21.02 -8.26
C GLU A 208 0.38 19.65 -8.16
N PHE A 209 -0.59 19.51 -7.26
CA PHE A 209 -1.37 18.29 -7.12
C PHE A 209 -2.11 17.95 -8.42
N SER A 210 -2.76 18.94 -9.04
CA SER A 210 -3.47 18.76 -10.30
C SER A 210 -2.49 18.42 -11.45
N GLU A 211 -1.33 19.08 -11.52
CA GLU A 211 -0.30 18.79 -12.51
C GLU A 211 0.24 17.35 -12.36
N LEU A 212 0.52 16.92 -11.13
CA LEU A 212 0.95 15.55 -10.83
C LEU A 212 -0.10 14.52 -11.20
N SER A 213 -1.35 14.73 -10.77
CA SER A 213 -2.43 13.76 -11.00
C SER A 213 -2.74 13.62 -12.50
N SER A 214 -2.87 14.74 -13.22
CA SER A 214 -3.19 14.73 -14.66
C SER A 214 -2.08 14.13 -15.53
N ALA A 215 -0.82 14.19 -15.08
CA ALA A 215 0.30 13.58 -15.81
C ALA A 215 0.17 12.05 -15.88
N PHE A 216 -0.54 11.42 -14.93
CA PHE A 216 -0.68 9.97 -14.81
C PHE A 216 -2.09 9.45 -15.14
N ASP A 217 -3.08 10.30 -15.37
CA ASP A 217 -4.44 9.92 -15.78
C ASP A 217 -4.51 9.32 -17.21
N GLN A 218 -3.40 9.40 -17.96
CA GLN A 218 -3.31 8.92 -19.35
C GLN A 218 -2.51 7.60 -19.46
N VAL A 219 -2.15 6.96 -18.36
CA VAL A 219 -1.38 5.72 -18.26
C VAL A 219 -2.30 4.57 -17.88
#